data_4470b633541d9bd6a0f46e020300f0f9
#
_entry.id   4470b633541d9bd6a0f46e020300f0f9
#
_cell.length_a   1.000
_cell.length_b   1.000
_cell.length_c   1.000
_cell.angle_alpha   90.00
_cell.angle_beta   90.00
_cell.angle_gamma   90.00
#
_symmetry.space_group_name_H-M   'P 1'
#
loop_
_entity.id
_entity.type
_entity.pdbx_description
1 polymer ?
#
loop_
_entity_poly.entity_id
_entity_poly.type
_entity_poly.pdbx_seq_one_letter_code
_entity_poly.pdbx_strand_id
1 'polypeptide(L)'
;MKLTFTTLFLSFMLLLSNLHSAKVVFLYGARSHASGDHEFQAGSHLLAKHINAQEKVNLQADVHSGWPEDNSILDDADAIVIYADGTKVIGNGWEKMDQLVKEKKIGVLFMHYAVHPSVEQGEKYYLPWIGGFFENGISVNPFWRANIKPKKGHEIARGVGPIAAVDEFYFNIKLHPDSLNLGAATPSEKNLLRINNIWTRAAYLAKGKTQSLLWGITRSEGGRGAGFTGGHHHRNWAIDGYRQLVLNTIAWIAGEKVPPSGVPTYPVTEDELNENLDDYGDKTNRVKLPTKADITFTPGPWMTPEEHAESRRKPKKKKK
;
A
#
# COMPACT_ATOMS: atom_id res chain seq x y z
N MET A 1 27.80 1.96 55.59
CA MET A 1 27.70 2.96 54.49
C MET A 1 28.30 2.34 53.21
N LYS A 2 27.60 1.35 52.59
CA LYS A 2 28.00 0.70 51.34
C LYS A 2 26.73 0.25 50.60
N LEU A 3 25.87 1.21 50.20
CA LEU A 3 24.63 0.88 49.49
C LEU A 3 24.23 2.02 48.53
N THR A 4 25.08 2.40 47.58
CA THR A 4 24.73 3.45 46.61
C THR A 4 25.34 3.28 45.21
N PHE A 5 26.15 2.27 44.95
CA PHE A 5 26.79 2.13 43.63
C PHE A 5 26.07 1.15 42.68
N THR A 6 25.24 0.24 43.16
CA THR A 6 24.62 -0.80 42.30
C THR A 6 23.34 -0.31 41.62
N THR A 7 22.64 0.65 42.21
CA THR A 7 21.36 1.18 41.66
C THR A 7 21.55 2.14 40.49
N LEU A 8 22.68 2.83 40.42
CA LEU A 8 22.99 3.78 39.35
C LEU A 8 23.37 3.06 38.04
N PHE A 9 23.94 1.86 38.11
CA PHE A 9 24.36 1.09 36.91
C PHE A 9 23.18 0.41 36.21
N LEU A 10 22.15 0.00 36.95
CA LEU A 10 20.93 -0.57 36.36
C LEU A 10 20.07 0.48 35.66
N SER A 11 20.03 1.71 36.14
CA SER A 11 19.29 2.82 35.51
C SER A 11 19.96 3.30 34.22
N PHE A 12 21.28 3.16 34.10
CA PHE A 12 22.02 3.54 32.90
C PHE A 12 21.91 2.48 31.78
N MET A 13 21.74 1.21 32.12
CA MET A 13 21.52 0.14 31.13
C MET A 13 20.13 0.18 30.50
N LEU A 14 19.12 0.74 31.16
CA LEU A 14 17.75 0.90 30.60
C LEU A 14 17.61 2.10 29.65
N LEU A 15 18.57 3.00 29.60
CA LEU A 15 18.59 4.18 28.73
C LEU A 15 19.36 3.95 27.40
N LEU A 16 20.09 2.83 27.28
CA LEU A 16 20.86 2.51 26.06
C LEU A 16 20.11 1.58 25.07
N SER A 17 18.87 1.21 25.37
CA SER A 17 18.14 0.19 24.61
C SER A 17 17.37 0.69 23.38
N ASN A 18 17.55 1.95 22.92
CA ASN A 18 16.84 2.45 21.74
C ASN A 18 17.67 3.41 20.89
N LEU A 19 18.86 2.99 20.47
CA LEU A 19 19.64 3.72 19.46
C LEU A 19 19.56 3.11 18.05
N HIS A 20 18.81 2.01 17.90
CA HIS A 20 18.65 1.38 16.59
C HIS A 20 17.33 1.84 15.97
N SER A 21 17.41 2.52 14.82
CA SER A 21 16.22 2.85 14.03
C SER A 21 15.68 1.60 13.38
N ALA A 22 14.37 1.39 13.47
CA ALA A 22 13.75 0.30 12.76
C ALA A 22 13.95 0.47 11.24
N LYS A 23 14.52 -0.55 10.61
CA LYS A 23 14.91 -0.52 9.20
C LYS A 23 13.75 -0.99 8.31
N VAL A 24 13.33 -0.13 7.40
CA VAL A 24 12.32 -0.40 6.38
C VAL A 24 13.00 -0.57 5.03
N VAL A 25 12.82 -1.71 4.38
CA VAL A 25 13.36 -1.96 3.04
C VAL A 25 12.23 -1.94 2.02
N PHE A 26 12.26 -0.99 1.10
CA PHE A 26 11.36 -0.96 -0.06
C PHE A 26 11.93 -1.79 -1.20
N LEU A 27 11.11 -2.68 -1.75
CA LEU A 27 11.40 -3.43 -2.96
C LEU A 27 10.38 -3.01 -4.03
N TYR A 28 10.85 -2.29 -5.06
CA TYR A 28 9.97 -1.88 -6.14
C TYR A 28 10.14 -2.75 -7.39
N GLY A 29 9.02 -2.94 -8.11
CA GLY A 29 8.98 -3.71 -9.34
C GLY A 29 9.37 -2.91 -10.57
N ALA A 30 9.55 -3.62 -11.68
CA ALA A 30 9.78 -3.01 -12.97
C ALA A 30 8.55 -2.23 -13.47
N ARG A 31 8.81 -1.24 -14.32
CA ARG A 31 7.80 -0.47 -15.03
C ARG A 31 6.78 -1.36 -15.76
N SER A 32 5.50 -1.02 -15.70
CA SER A 32 4.44 -1.83 -16.31
C SER A 32 3.33 -1.07 -17.04
N HIS A 33 3.05 0.19 -16.67
CA HIS A 33 1.93 0.99 -17.19
C HIS A 33 2.41 2.27 -17.87
N ALA A 34 1.49 3.16 -18.20
CA ALA A 34 1.81 4.46 -18.77
C ALA A 34 2.41 5.40 -17.73
N SER A 35 3.13 6.43 -18.20
CA SER A 35 3.72 7.45 -17.34
C SER A 35 2.68 8.08 -16.40
N GLY A 36 3.00 8.12 -15.11
CA GLY A 36 2.13 8.59 -14.04
C GLY A 36 1.28 7.50 -13.38
N ASP A 37 1.26 6.28 -13.95
CA ASP A 37 0.59 5.10 -13.41
C ASP A 37 1.63 4.03 -13.09
N HIS A 38 1.47 3.33 -11.96
CA HIS A 38 2.41 2.29 -11.49
C HIS A 38 3.88 2.78 -11.40
N GLU A 39 4.07 4.03 -11.02
CA GLU A 39 5.41 4.60 -10.76
C GLU A 39 5.98 4.02 -9.44
N PHE A 40 6.30 2.75 -9.47
CA PHE A 40 6.71 2.00 -8.28
C PHE A 40 8.02 2.52 -7.69
N GLN A 41 8.99 2.85 -8.56
CA GLN A 41 10.24 3.45 -8.17
C GLN A 41 10.01 4.81 -7.50
N ALA A 42 9.35 5.74 -8.19
CA ALA A 42 9.12 7.08 -7.67
C ALA A 42 8.30 7.07 -6.38
N GLY A 43 7.25 6.23 -6.29
CA GLY A 43 6.43 6.09 -5.09
C GLY A 43 7.21 5.54 -3.91
N SER A 44 8.09 4.54 -4.12
CA SER A 44 8.95 3.99 -3.08
C SER A 44 9.95 5.01 -2.56
N HIS A 45 10.63 5.73 -3.45
CA HIS A 45 11.56 6.80 -3.07
C HIS A 45 10.88 7.95 -2.35
N LEU A 46 9.67 8.36 -2.79
CA LEU A 46 8.91 9.41 -2.13
C LEU A 46 8.54 9.02 -0.70
N LEU A 47 8.01 7.82 -0.48
CA LEU A 47 7.66 7.34 0.85
C LEU A 47 8.90 7.19 1.75
N ALA A 48 9.99 6.65 1.23
CA ALA A 48 11.26 6.53 1.94
C ALA A 48 11.82 7.92 2.32
N LYS A 49 11.74 8.90 1.42
CA LYS A 49 12.15 10.30 1.69
C LYS A 49 11.37 10.88 2.88
N HIS A 50 10.05 10.67 2.95
CA HIS A 50 9.23 11.11 4.07
C HIS A 50 9.58 10.39 5.39
N ILE A 51 9.90 9.09 5.34
CA ILE A 51 10.37 8.35 6.51
C ILE A 51 11.69 8.92 7.01
N ASN A 52 12.65 9.13 6.12
CA ASN A 52 14.00 9.58 6.48
C ASN A 52 14.08 11.06 6.88
N ALA A 53 13.09 11.88 6.49
CA ALA A 53 13.04 13.31 6.80
C ALA A 53 12.43 13.64 8.17
N GLN A 54 11.86 12.65 8.89
CA GLN A 54 11.21 12.86 10.18
C GLN A 54 12.01 12.20 11.31
N GLU A 55 11.91 12.77 12.52
CA GLU A 55 12.67 12.32 13.71
C GLU A 55 11.74 11.83 14.85
N LYS A 56 10.41 11.90 14.67
CA LYS A 56 9.45 11.54 15.73
C LYS A 56 9.17 10.06 15.86
N VAL A 57 9.47 9.30 14.82
CA VAL A 57 9.40 7.84 14.79
C VAL A 57 10.77 7.33 14.43
N ASN A 58 11.24 6.36 15.15
CA ASN A 58 12.59 5.85 14.97
C ASN A 58 12.65 4.87 13.80
N LEU A 59 12.50 5.40 12.58
CA LEU A 59 12.47 4.67 11.32
C LEU A 59 13.55 5.17 10.38
N GLN A 60 14.13 4.25 9.61
CA GLN A 60 15.00 4.53 8.49
C GLN A 60 14.60 3.64 7.30
N ALA A 61 14.63 4.19 6.10
CA ALA A 61 14.18 3.50 4.90
C ALA A 61 15.24 3.48 3.81
N ASP A 62 15.42 2.29 3.21
CA ASP A 62 16.24 2.04 2.02
C ASP A 62 15.33 1.58 0.87
N VAL A 63 15.73 1.84 -0.38
CA VAL A 63 14.94 1.51 -1.57
C VAL A 63 15.79 0.70 -2.55
N HIS A 64 15.27 -0.45 -2.99
CA HIS A 64 15.94 -1.36 -3.91
C HIS A 64 15.04 -1.76 -5.08
N SER A 65 15.64 -1.90 -6.25
CA SER A 65 14.98 -2.43 -7.44
C SER A 65 14.94 -3.94 -7.42
N GLY A 66 13.74 -4.51 -7.45
CA GLY A 66 13.57 -5.96 -7.47
C GLY A 66 13.99 -6.66 -6.18
N TRP A 67 14.07 -7.97 -6.23
CA TRP A 67 14.65 -8.76 -5.15
C TRP A 67 16.17 -8.62 -5.17
N PRO A 68 16.81 -8.31 -4.04
CA PRO A 68 18.25 -8.08 -4.00
C PRO A 68 19.02 -9.38 -4.28
N GLU A 69 20.10 -9.27 -5.06
CA GLU A 69 21.02 -10.40 -5.29
C GLU A 69 21.69 -10.85 -3.99
N ASP A 70 22.11 -9.90 -3.17
CA ASP A 70 22.58 -10.15 -1.81
C ASP A 70 21.39 -10.06 -0.84
N ASN A 71 20.84 -11.21 -0.50
CA ASN A 71 19.71 -11.33 0.43
C ASN A 71 20.06 -10.88 1.86
N SER A 72 21.33 -10.72 2.21
CA SER A 72 21.75 -10.33 3.56
C SER A 72 21.29 -8.93 3.93
N ILE A 73 21.05 -8.06 2.96
CA ILE A 73 20.49 -6.71 3.20
C ILE A 73 19.10 -6.74 3.84
N LEU A 74 18.38 -7.86 3.72
CA LEU A 74 17.07 -8.08 4.32
C LEU A 74 17.17 -8.66 5.74
N ASP A 75 18.34 -9.12 6.15
CA ASP A 75 18.51 -9.76 7.45
C ASP A 75 18.33 -8.82 8.63
N ASP A 76 18.64 -7.56 8.45
CA ASP A 76 18.52 -6.51 9.45
C ASP A 76 17.24 -5.66 9.26
N ALA A 77 16.35 -6.05 8.36
CA ALA A 77 15.10 -5.35 8.13
C ALA A 77 14.09 -5.66 9.25
N ASP A 78 13.44 -4.62 9.77
CA ASP A 78 12.28 -4.73 10.64
C ASP A 78 10.98 -4.77 9.85
N ALA A 79 10.97 -4.17 8.65
CA ALA A 79 9.86 -4.26 7.72
C ALA A 79 10.31 -4.27 6.26
N ILE A 80 9.56 -4.99 5.43
CA ILE A 80 9.70 -4.99 3.96
C ILE A 80 8.41 -4.45 3.36
N VAL A 81 8.55 -3.46 2.46
CA VAL A 81 7.45 -2.88 1.68
C VAL A 81 7.64 -3.28 0.23
N ILE A 82 6.66 -3.95 -0.36
CA ILE A 82 6.67 -4.39 -1.75
C ILE A 82 5.68 -3.56 -2.55
N TYR A 83 6.18 -2.81 -3.53
CA TYR A 83 5.40 -1.99 -4.44
C TYR A 83 5.74 -2.36 -5.88
N ALA A 84 4.91 -3.19 -6.50
CA ALA A 84 5.25 -3.83 -7.77
C ALA A 84 4.00 -4.32 -8.52
N ASP A 85 4.23 -4.81 -9.73
CA ASP A 85 3.22 -5.45 -10.56
C ASP A 85 3.23 -6.97 -10.34
N GLY A 86 2.32 -7.44 -9.50
CA GLY A 86 2.24 -8.84 -9.10
C GLY A 86 3.42 -9.31 -8.27
N THR A 87 3.76 -10.58 -8.39
CA THR A 87 4.73 -11.26 -7.52
C THR A 87 6.13 -11.41 -8.14
N LYS A 88 6.33 -10.95 -9.36
CA LYS A 88 7.60 -11.11 -10.09
C LYS A 88 8.80 -10.48 -9.35
N VAL A 89 8.55 -9.42 -8.59
CA VAL A 89 9.55 -8.74 -7.79
C VAL A 89 10.21 -9.66 -6.75
N ILE A 90 9.50 -10.66 -6.24
CA ILE A 90 10.03 -11.62 -5.27
C ILE A 90 10.96 -12.63 -5.95
N GLY A 91 10.71 -12.96 -7.24
CA GLY A 91 11.54 -13.90 -7.99
C GLY A 91 11.70 -15.26 -7.29
N ASN A 92 12.91 -15.58 -6.91
CA ASN A 92 13.27 -16.79 -6.15
C ASN A 92 13.34 -16.54 -4.62
N GLY A 93 12.93 -15.36 -4.14
CA GLY A 93 13.05 -14.97 -2.73
C GLY A 93 11.93 -15.48 -1.80
N TRP A 94 11.03 -16.33 -2.28
CA TRP A 94 9.88 -16.80 -1.49
C TRP A 94 10.25 -17.48 -0.18
N GLU A 95 11.21 -18.39 -0.21
CA GLU A 95 11.67 -19.12 0.98
C GLU A 95 12.33 -18.17 1.98
N LYS A 96 13.17 -17.26 1.47
CA LYS A 96 13.82 -16.24 2.29
C LYS A 96 12.78 -15.33 2.96
N MET A 97 11.77 -14.88 2.20
CA MET A 97 10.70 -14.05 2.73
C MET A 97 9.90 -14.79 3.81
N ASP A 98 9.57 -16.07 3.58
CA ASP A 98 8.85 -16.89 4.55
C ASP A 98 9.68 -17.09 5.84
N GLN A 99 10.97 -17.32 5.69
CA GLN A 99 11.90 -17.39 6.82
C GLN A 99 11.93 -16.09 7.63
N LEU A 100 12.09 -14.94 6.98
CA LEU A 100 12.10 -13.64 7.63
C LEU A 100 10.78 -13.37 8.39
N VAL A 101 9.66 -13.68 7.77
CA VAL A 101 8.33 -13.53 8.39
C VAL A 101 8.16 -14.45 9.60
N LYS A 102 8.53 -15.71 9.50
CA LYS A 102 8.31 -16.71 10.54
C LYS A 102 9.32 -16.67 11.68
N GLU A 103 10.59 -16.48 11.36
CA GLU A 103 11.67 -16.56 12.35
C GLU A 103 11.99 -15.18 12.94
N LYS A 104 12.16 -14.15 12.06
CA LYS A 104 12.51 -12.80 12.51
C LYS A 104 11.30 -11.92 12.82
N LYS A 105 10.07 -12.38 12.51
CA LYS A 105 8.81 -11.67 12.76
C LYS A 105 8.73 -10.31 12.07
N ILE A 106 9.45 -10.12 10.96
CA ILE A 106 9.49 -8.84 10.24
C ILE A 106 8.09 -8.36 9.83
N GLY A 107 7.92 -7.06 9.73
CA GLY A 107 6.74 -6.44 9.16
C GLY A 107 6.69 -6.61 7.64
N VAL A 108 5.51 -6.74 7.06
CA VAL A 108 5.36 -6.84 5.59
C VAL A 108 4.19 -5.99 5.12
N LEU A 109 4.42 -5.14 4.11
CA LEU A 109 3.37 -4.41 3.39
C LEU A 109 3.46 -4.70 1.90
N PHE A 110 2.37 -5.18 1.32
CA PHE A 110 2.22 -5.25 -0.13
C PHE A 110 1.29 -4.13 -0.60
N MET A 111 1.72 -3.39 -1.62
CA MET A 111 0.97 -2.25 -2.14
C MET A 111 0.52 -2.48 -3.58
N HIS A 112 -0.71 -2.08 -3.85
CA HIS A 112 -1.37 -2.07 -5.15
C HIS A 112 -1.35 -3.46 -5.80
N TYR A 113 -0.82 -3.59 -7.02
CA TYR A 113 -0.85 -4.85 -7.77
C TYR A 113 0.04 -5.93 -7.13
N ALA A 114 0.96 -5.57 -6.22
CA ALA A 114 1.72 -6.55 -5.44
C ALA A 114 0.84 -7.45 -4.55
N VAL A 115 -0.42 -7.11 -4.30
CA VAL A 115 -1.38 -7.97 -3.59
C VAL A 115 -2.02 -9.05 -4.48
N HIS A 116 -1.57 -9.22 -5.75
CA HIS A 116 -2.05 -10.20 -6.72
C HIS A 116 -1.11 -11.40 -6.86
N PRO A 117 -1.11 -12.36 -5.95
CA PRO A 117 -0.43 -13.65 -6.16
C PRO A 117 -1.27 -14.59 -7.03
N SER A 118 -0.72 -15.75 -7.38
CA SER A 118 -1.57 -16.89 -7.73
C SER A 118 -2.42 -17.30 -6.52
N VAL A 119 -3.52 -18.02 -6.73
CA VAL A 119 -4.36 -18.49 -5.61
C VAL A 119 -3.53 -19.36 -4.65
N GLU A 120 -2.69 -20.24 -5.17
CA GLU A 120 -1.80 -21.09 -4.37
C GLU A 120 -0.82 -20.28 -3.52
N GLN A 121 -0.17 -19.27 -4.10
CA GLN A 121 0.72 -18.36 -3.37
C GLN A 121 -0.05 -17.52 -2.34
N GLY A 122 -1.26 -17.10 -2.68
CA GLY A 122 -2.16 -16.35 -1.82
C GLY A 122 -2.50 -17.12 -0.54
N GLU A 123 -2.91 -18.38 -0.69
CA GLU A 123 -3.23 -19.25 0.44
C GLU A 123 -1.98 -19.60 1.28
N LYS A 124 -0.88 -19.94 0.61
CA LYS A 124 0.34 -20.39 1.27
C LYS A 124 1.09 -19.27 2.00
N TYR A 125 1.12 -18.07 1.41
CA TYR A 125 2.00 -16.99 1.87
C TYR A 125 1.22 -15.73 2.28
N TYR A 126 0.31 -15.22 1.45
CA TYR A 126 -0.31 -13.91 1.70
C TYR A 126 -1.28 -13.91 2.87
N LEU A 127 -2.13 -14.95 2.98
CA LEU A 127 -3.02 -15.06 4.13
C LEU A 127 -2.26 -15.07 5.45
N PRO A 128 -1.21 -15.92 5.65
CA PRO A 128 -0.44 -15.89 6.89
C PRO A 128 0.46 -14.66 7.04
N TRP A 129 1.00 -14.09 5.94
CA TRP A 129 1.92 -12.96 6.06
C TRP A 129 1.23 -11.63 6.29
N ILE A 130 0.20 -11.31 5.47
CA ILE A 130 -0.45 -10.01 5.44
C ILE A 130 -1.96 -10.05 5.65
N GLY A 131 -2.54 -11.23 5.82
CA GLY A 131 -3.95 -11.40 6.13
C GLY A 131 -4.91 -11.26 4.96
N GLY A 132 -4.45 -11.26 3.72
CA GLY A 132 -5.35 -11.18 2.57
C GLY A 132 -4.65 -11.00 1.24
N PHE A 133 -5.38 -11.21 0.15
CA PHE A 133 -4.87 -11.07 -1.21
C PHE A 133 -6.00 -10.88 -2.24
N PHE A 134 -5.66 -10.40 -3.41
CA PHE A 134 -6.54 -10.36 -4.57
C PHE A 134 -6.70 -11.79 -5.13
N GLU A 135 -7.91 -12.33 -5.04
CA GLU A 135 -8.23 -13.69 -5.52
C GLU A 135 -8.71 -13.63 -6.97
N ASN A 136 -7.90 -14.15 -7.88
CA ASN A 136 -8.23 -14.20 -9.29
C ASN A 136 -9.57 -14.91 -9.53
N GLY A 137 -10.44 -14.27 -10.33
CA GLY A 137 -11.79 -14.77 -10.62
C GLY A 137 -12.88 -14.32 -9.64
N ILE A 138 -12.51 -13.73 -8.48
CA ILE A 138 -13.42 -13.21 -7.47
C ILE A 138 -13.20 -11.73 -7.23
N SER A 139 -11.97 -11.31 -6.97
CA SER A 139 -11.61 -9.91 -6.77
C SER A 139 -11.59 -9.16 -8.09
N VAL A 140 -11.86 -7.87 -8.05
CA VAL A 140 -11.85 -6.99 -9.23
C VAL A 140 -11.26 -5.63 -8.88
N ASN A 141 -10.75 -4.93 -9.89
CA ASN A 141 -9.93 -3.73 -9.77
C ASN A 141 -10.48 -2.53 -10.56
N PRO A 142 -11.70 -2.05 -10.26
CA PRO A 142 -12.25 -0.90 -10.97
C PRO A 142 -11.61 0.41 -10.51
N PHE A 143 -11.57 1.39 -11.41
CA PHE A 143 -11.32 2.77 -11.02
C PHE A 143 -12.56 3.39 -10.39
N TRP A 144 -12.40 3.97 -9.23
CA TRP A 144 -13.48 4.69 -8.55
C TRP A 144 -12.98 5.67 -7.51
N ARG A 145 -13.86 6.61 -7.14
CA ARG A 145 -13.58 7.57 -6.09
C ARG A 145 -13.90 6.97 -4.74
N ALA A 146 -12.90 6.73 -3.93
CA ALA A 146 -13.06 6.29 -2.56
C ALA A 146 -12.87 7.46 -1.57
N ASN A 147 -13.76 7.53 -0.58
CA ASN A 147 -13.53 8.27 0.65
C ASN A 147 -13.07 7.26 1.69
N ILE A 148 -11.77 7.07 1.81
CA ILE A 148 -11.20 6.05 2.69
C ILE A 148 -11.38 6.48 4.14
N LYS A 149 -11.96 5.59 4.94
CA LYS A 149 -12.14 5.76 6.38
C LYS A 149 -11.17 4.86 7.13
N PRO A 150 -10.11 5.40 7.73
CA PRO A 150 -9.23 4.65 8.60
C PRO A 150 -9.99 4.07 9.80
N LYS A 151 -9.54 2.90 10.28
CA LYS A 151 -10.18 2.22 11.43
C LYS A 151 -10.07 3.08 12.69
N LYS A 152 -11.19 3.65 13.10
CA LYS A 152 -11.27 4.48 14.31
C LYS A 152 -10.76 3.70 15.54
N GLY A 153 -9.93 4.35 16.33
CA GLY A 153 -9.34 3.77 17.53
C GLY A 153 -8.06 2.94 17.28
N HIS A 154 -7.74 2.63 16.03
CA HIS A 154 -6.48 1.98 15.68
C HIS A 154 -5.38 3.03 15.48
N GLU A 155 -4.14 2.71 15.85
CA GLU A 155 -3.04 3.68 15.78
C GLU A 155 -2.72 4.16 14.35
N ILE A 156 -2.99 3.37 13.32
CA ILE A 156 -2.78 3.79 11.93
C ILE A 156 -3.69 4.98 11.51
N ALA A 157 -4.77 5.22 12.25
CA ALA A 157 -5.68 6.33 11.97
C ALA A 157 -5.25 7.65 12.64
N ARG A 158 -4.18 7.65 13.45
CA ARG A 158 -3.72 8.83 14.18
C ARG A 158 -3.23 9.91 13.21
N GLY A 159 -3.72 11.12 13.39
CA GLY A 159 -3.34 12.29 12.59
C GLY A 159 -3.81 12.25 11.14
N VAL A 160 -4.42 11.16 10.67
CA VAL A 160 -4.87 11.03 9.29
C VAL A 160 -6.05 11.95 9.03
N GLY A 161 -5.85 12.89 8.12
CA GLY A 161 -6.90 13.77 7.60
C GLY A 161 -7.87 13.06 6.65
N PRO A 162 -8.82 13.81 6.06
CA PRO A 162 -9.73 13.27 5.05
C PRO A 162 -8.99 12.68 3.86
N ILE A 163 -9.42 11.51 3.41
CA ILE A 163 -8.86 10.86 2.22
C ILE A 163 -9.97 10.74 1.19
N ALA A 164 -9.86 11.52 0.12
CA ALA A 164 -10.67 11.37 -1.08
C ALA A 164 -9.72 11.20 -2.27
N ALA A 165 -9.76 10.06 -2.92
CA ALA A 165 -8.90 9.75 -4.05
C ALA A 165 -9.67 8.98 -5.12
N VAL A 166 -9.31 9.19 -6.39
CA VAL A 166 -9.66 8.29 -7.48
C VAL A 166 -8.45 7.39 -7.72
N ASP A 167 -8.67 6.10 -7.63
CA ASP A 167 -7.62 5.11 -7.83
C ASP A 167 -8.24 3.79 -8.30
N GLU A 168 -7.42 2.85 -8.69
CA GLU A 168 -7.83 1.49 -8.99
C GLU A 168 -7.97 0.70 -7.67
N PHE A 169 -8.96 1.06 -6.86
CA PHE A 169 -9.20 0.37 -5.60
C PHE A 169 -9.95 -0.95 -5.79
N TYR A 170 -9.44 -2.01 -5.18
CA TYR A 170 -9.92 -3.36 -5.40
C TYR A 170 -11.13 -3.73 -4.58
N PHE A 171 -11.96 -4.59 -5.13
CA PHE A 171 -13.16 -5.16 -4.51
C PHE A 171 -12.96 -6.63 -4.20
N ASN A 172 -13.69 -7.11 -3.17
CA ASN A 172 -13.79 -8.53 -2.84
C ASN A 172 -12.42 -9.18 -2.56
N ILE A 173 -11.54 -8.45 -1.88
CA ILE A 173 -10.27 -9.02 -1.40
C ILE A 173 -10.58 -10.21 -0.49
N LYS A 174 -9.90 -11.33 -0.71
CA LYS A 174 -9.93 -12.46 0.20
C LYS A 174 -9.16 -12.12 1.46
N LEU A 175 -9.83 -12.18 2.60
CA LEU A 175 -9.25 -11.84 3.89
C LEU A 175 -9.20 -13.07 4.81
N HIS A 176 -8.13 -13.13 5.60
CA HIS A 176 -8.05 -14.05 6.72
C HIS A 176 -9.07 -13.65 7.80
N PRO A 177 -9.71 -14.60 8.52
CA PRO A 177 -10.68 -14.29 9.58
C PRO A 177 -10.18 -13.30 10.64
N ASP A 178 -8.90 -13.36 10.99
CA ASP A 178 -8.28 -12.47 11.99
C ASP A 178 -7.81 -11.13 11.43
N SER A 179 -8.02 -10.89 10.14
CA SER A 179 -7.61 -9.62 9.51
C SER A 179 -8.47 -8.47 9.96
N LEU A 180 -7.82 -7.36 10.24
CA LEU A 180 -8.45 -6.09 10.55
C LEU A 180 -8.68 -5.30 9.26
N ASN A 181 -9.88 -4.78 9.08
CA ASN A 181 -10.11 -3.76 8.07
C ASN A 181 -9.59 -2.42 8.61
N LEU A 182 -8.40 -2.01 8.16
CA LEU A 182 -7.69 -0.83 8.64
C LEU A 182 -8.05 0.45 7.90
N GLY A 183 -8.52 0.33 6.65
CA GLY A 183 -8.99 1.44 5.84
C GLY A 183 -10.02 0.98 4.82
N ALA A 184 -11.22 1.54 4.87
CA ALA A 184 -12.36 1.07 4.10
C ALA A 184 -13.09 2.19 3.37
N ALA A 185 -13.76 1.83 2.29
CA ALA A 185 -14.73 2.69 1.63
C ALA A 185 -15.91 1.88 1.10
N THR A 186 -17.08 2.54 0.97
CA THR A 186 -18.28 1.91 0.42
C THR A 186 -18.57 2.52 -0.94
N PRO A 187 -18.44 1.74 -2.02
CA PRO A 187 -18.75 2.22 -3.37
C PRO A 187 -20.25 2.47 -3.52
N SER A 188 -20.58 3.55 -4.16
CA SER A 188 -21.96 3.90 -4.56
C SER A 188 -21.98 4.23 -6.04
N GLU A 189 -23.16 4.31 -6.64
CA GLU A 189 -23.32 4.74 -8.04
C GLU A 189 -22.67 6.09 -8.33
N LYS A 190 -22.65 6.98 -7.32
CA LYS A 190 -22.03 8.30 -7.43
C LYS A 190 -20.48 8.28 -7.39
N ASN A 191 -19.90 7.20 -6.92
CA ASN A 191 -18.45 7.08 -6.72
C ASN A 191 -17.78 6.24 -7.81
N LEU A 192 -18.54 5.33 -8.43
CA LEU A 192 -17.99 4.41 -9.43
C LEU A 192 -17.78 5.13 -10.75
N LEU A 193 -16.57 5.05 -11.27
CA LEU A 193 -16.25 5.48 -12.62
C LEU A 193 -16.97 4.58 -13.63
N ARG A 194 -17.01 5.05 -14.87
CA ARG A 194 -17.67 4.34 -15.96
C ARG A 194 -17.43 2.85 -15.88
N ILE A 195 -18.48 2.09 -16.05
CA ILE A 195 -18.51 0.63 -16.13
C ILE A 195 -17.51 0.02 -17.13
N ASN A 196 -17.01 0.79 -18.08
CA ASN A 196 -15.98 0.31 -19.00
C ASN A 196 -14.76 -0.31 -18.29
N ASN A 197 -14.54 0.03 -17.04
CA ASN A 197 -13.46 -0.48 -16.21
C ASN A 197 -13.95 -1.44 -15.12
N ILE A 198 -15.24 -1.62 -15.00
CA ILE A 198 -15.83 -2.60 -14.09
C ILE A 198 -16.17 -3.84 -14.93
N TRP A 199 -15.21 -4.63 -15.11
CA TRP A 199 -15.27 -5.82 -15.94
C TRP A 199 -16.27 -6.81 -15.52
N THR A 200 -16.85 -6.67 -14.34
CA THR A 200 -17.43 -7.82 -13.74
C THR A 200 -18.69 -7.48 -13.01
N ARG A 201 -19.60 -8.37 -13.18
CA ARG A 201 -20.77 -8.51 -12.33
C ARG A 201 -20.44 -8.42 -10.84
N ALA A 202 -19.23 -8.87 -10.45
CA ALA A 202 -18.79 -8.86 -9.05
C ALA A 202 -18.69 -7.46 -8.47
N ALA A 203 -18.10 -6.48 -9.18
CA ALA A 203 -18.03 -5.09 -8.70
C ALA A 203 -19.42 -4.44 -8.65
N TYR A 204 -20.28 -4.71 -9.64
CA TYR A 204 -21.66 -4.25 -9.63
C TYR A 204 -22.43 -4.79 -8.42
N LEU A 205 -22.31 -6.08 -8.13
CA LEU A 205 -22.96 -6.73 -7.00
C LEU A 205 -22.39 -6.30 -5.64
N ALA A 206 -21.17 -5.80 -5.62
CA ALA A 206 -20.52 -5.26 -4.43
C ALA A 206 -20.86 -3.79 -4.16
N LYS A 207 -21.61 -3.12 -5.06
CA LYS A 207 -22.11 -1.77 -4.85
C LYS A 207 -22.89 -1.68 -3.53
N GLY A 208 -22.56 -0.68 -2.72
CA GLY A 208 -23.14 -0.52 -1.38
C GLY A 208 -22.52 -1.40 -0.29
N LYS A 209 -21.64 -2.34 -0.63
CA LYS A 209 -20.91 -3.15 0.34
C LYS A 209 -19.55 -2.52 0.63
N THR A 210 -19.23 -2.35 1.89
CA THR A 210 -17.91 -1.82 2.30
C THR A 210 -16.79 -2.72 1.80
N GLN A 211 -15.79 -2.11 1.13
CA GLN A 211 -14.58 -2.78 0.65
C GLN A 211 -13.42 -2.44 1.57
N SER A 212 -12.60 -3.42 1.88
CA SER A 212 -11.33 -3.23 2.59
C SER A 212 -10.27 -2.80 1.58
N LEU A 213 -9.80 -1.56 1.70
CA LEU A 213 -8.78 -0.98 0.81
C LEU A 213 -7.38 -1.02 1.45
N LEU A 214 -7.35 -1.04 2.76
CA LEU A 214 -6.19 -1.32 3.58
C LEU A 214 -6.62 -2.32 4.65
N TRP A 215 -5.93 -3.43 4.73
CA TRP A 215 -6.13 -4.42 5.79
C TRP A 215 -4.80 -4.77 6.44
N GLY A 216 -4.87 -5.43 7.57
CA GLY A 216 -3.67 -5.92 8.24
C GLY A 216 -3.97 -7.01 9.22
N ILE A 217 -2.92 -7.72 9.61
CA ILE A 217 -2.96 -8.80 10.58
C ILE A 217 -1.81 -8.64 11.58
N THR A 218 -2.10 -8.93 12.84
CA THR A 218 -1.07 -9.26 13.82
C THR A 218 -0.99 -10.77 13.88
N ARG A 219 0.14 -11.32 13.48
CA ARG A 219 0.32 -12.77 13.41
C ARG A 219 0.40 -13.35 14.81
N SER A 220 -0.20 -14.54 15.01
CA SER A 220 -0.19 -15.25 16.30
C SER A 220 1.22 -15.49 16.82
N GLU A 221 2.16 -15.75 15.92
CA GLU A 221 3.56 -16.02 16.24
C GLU A 221 4.41 -14.74 16.38
N GLY A 222 3.79 -13.59 16.25
CA GLY A 222 4.44 -12.26 16.31
C GLY A 222 4.66 -11.63 14.94
N GLY A 223 4.94 -10.33 14.96
CA GLY A 223 5.05 -9.50 13.77
C GLY A 223 3.70 -9.11 13.18
N ARG A 224 3.72 -8.21 12.20
CA ARG A 224 2.51 -7.64 11.59
C ARG A 224 2.63 -7.64 10.08
N GLY A 225 1.49 -7.70 9.39
CA GLY A 225 1.46 -7.58 7.94
C GLY A 225 0.27 -6.77 7.49
N ALA A 226 0.36 -6.18 6.30
CA ALA A 226 -0.70 -5.36 5.72
C ALA A 226 -0.72 -5.48 4.19
N GLY A 227 -1.88 -5.19 3.61
CA GLY A 227 -2.05 -5.00 2.18
C GLY A 227 -2.84 -3.73 1.90
N PHE A 228 -2.42 -2.98 0.89
CA PHE A 228 -3.05 -1.73 0.48
C PHE A 228 -3.33 -1.75 -1.02
N THR A 229 -4.58 -1.52 -1.41
CA THR A 229 -5.01 -1.62 -2.82
C THR A 229 -4.77 -0.35 -3.63
N GLY A 230 -4.51 0.78 -2.99
CA GLY A 230 -4.20 2.03 -3.68
C GLY A 230 -2.76 2.09 -4.18
N GLY A 231 -2.43 3.10 -4.99
CA GLY A 231 -1.11 3.31 -5.53
C GLY A 231 -1.02 3.16 -7.05
N HIS A 232 -2.14 3.03 -7.77
CA HIS A 232 -2.14 3.05 -9.23
C HIS A 232 -1.69 4.41 -9.77
N HIS A 233 -2.37 5.48 -9.37
CA HIS A 233 -2.02 6.82 -9.79
C HIS A 233 -0.98 7.44 -8.87
N HIS A 234 0.21 7.70 -9.38
CA HIS A 234 1.33 8.27 -8.62
C HIS A 234 1.00 9.61 -7.96
N ARG A 235 0.21 10.46 -8.62
CA ARG A 235 -0.24 11.75 -8.07
C ARG A 235 -0.97 11.65 -6.73
N ASN A 236 -1.56 10.50 -6.41
CA ASN A 236 -2.28 10.30 -5.15
C ASN A 236 -1.36 10.38 -3.91
N TRP A 237 -0.05 10.18 -4.10
CA TRP A 237 0.92 10.38 -3.03
C TRP A 237 1.01 11.84 -2.56
N ALA A 238 0.54 12.81 -3.34
CA ALA A 238 0.42 14.20 -2.91
C ALA A 238 -0.79 14.47 -2.00
N ILE A 239 -1.72 13.53 -1.84
CA ILE A 239 -2.85 13.64 -0.90
C ILE A 239 -2.34 13.31 0.50
N ASP A 240 -2.22 14.30 1.38
CA ASP A 240 -1.59 14.16 2.69
C ASP A 240 -2.17 13.00 3.52
N GLY A 241 -3.50 12.91 3.63
CA GLY A 241 -4.14 11.83 4.39
C GLY A 241 -3.89 10.44 3.79
N TYR A 242 -3.81 10.34 2.46
CA TYR A 242 -3.51 9.08 1.76
C TYR A 242 -2.09 8.61 2.07
N ARG A 243 -1.12 9.51 1.92
CA ARG A 243 0.28 9.26 2.22
C ARG A 243 0.49 8.97 3.71
N GLN A 244 -0.09 9.77 4.60
CA GLN A 244 0.04 9.57 6.05
C GLN A 244 -0.53 8.23 6.51
N LEU A 245 -1.64 7.78 5.94
CA LEU A 245 -2.21 6.46 6.25
C LEU A 245 -1.21 5.34 5.95
N VAL A 246 -0.52 5.41 4.81
CA VAL A 246 0.50 4.42 4.43
C VAL A 246 1.75 4.53 5.31
N LEU A 247 2.24 5.74 5.60
CA LEU A 247 3.37 5.94 6.51
C LEU A 247 3.07 5.41 7.92
N ASN A 248 1.87 5.65 8.44
CA ASN A 248 1.43 5.08 9.72
C ASN A 248 1.39 3.55 9.68
N THR A 249 0.96 2.97 8.55
CA THR A 249 0.94 1.52 8.36
C THR A 249 2.35 0.95 8.35
N ILE A 250 3.29 1.63 7.69
CA ILE A 250 4.70 1.22 7.67
C ILE A 250 5.29 1.26 9.09
N ALA A 251 5.07 2.33 9.85
CA ALA A 251 5.50 2.39 11.24
C ALA A 251 4.90 1.25 12.08
N TRP A 252 3.60 1.01 11.91
CA TRP A 252 2.91 -0.04 12.63
C TRP A 252 3.46 -1.44 12.32
N ILE A 253 3.70 -1.78 11.05
CA ILE A 253 4.25 -3.10 10.70
C ILE A 253 5.71 -3.25 11.14
N ALA A 254 6.49 -2.18 11.14
CA ALA A 254 7.87 -2.17 11.64
C ALA A 254 7.96 -2.29 13.17
N GLY A 255 6.82 -2.38 13.86
CA GLY A 255 6.79 -2.49 15.32
C GLY A 255 6.87 -1.16 16.05
N GLU A 256 7.03 -0.06 15.33
CA GLU A 256 7.12 1.28 15.89
C GLU A 256 5.73 1.82 16.29
N LYS A 257 5.74 2.63 17.36
CA LYS A 257 4.52 3.26 17.84
C LYS A 257 4.17 4.47 16.99
N VAL A 258 3.02 4.46 16.35
CA VAL A 258 2.51 5.63 15.63
C VAL A 258 2.21 6.77 16.63
N PRO A 259 2.78 7.98 16.46
CA PRO A 259 2.51 9.12 17.33
C PRO A 259 1.02 9.53 17.31
N PRO A 260 0.52 10.26 18.31
CA PRO A 260 -0.86 10.76 18.31
C PRO A 260 -1.22 11.62 17.08
N SER A 261 -0.24 12.34 16.51
CA SER A 261 -0.38 13.14 15.29
C SER A 261 -0.13 12.37 14.00
N GLY A 262 0.10 11.04 14.07
CA GLY A 262 0.60 10.24 12.96
C GLY A 262 2.10 10.39 12.73
N VAL A 263 2.64 9.59 11.81
CA VAL A 263 4.01 9.76 11.31
C VAL A 263 4.09 11.10 10.60
N PRO A 264 5.05 11.99 10.95
CA PRO A 264 5.16 13.29 10.32
C PRO A 264 5.34 13.19 8.81
N THR A 265 4.63 14.04 8.10
CA THR A 265 4.73 14.20 6.66
C THR A 265 4.54 15.69 6.33
N TYR A 266 4.99 16.11 5.16
CA TYR A 266 4.88 17.48 4.67
C TYR A 266 4.20 17.48 3.29
N PRO A 267 3.61 18.61 2.84
CA PRO A 267 3.00 18.70 1.51
C PRO A 267 4.03 18.39 0.42
N VAL A 268 3.65 17.50 -0.51
CA VAL A 268 4.48 17.12 -1.65
C VAL A 268 4.35 18.17 -2.73
N THR A 269 5.48 18.57 -3.31
CA THR A 269 5.54 19.47 -4.47
C THR A 269 5.42 18.71 -5.79
N GLU A 270 5.13 19.41 -6.90
CA GLU A 270 5.16 18.77 -8.23
C GLU A 270 6.58 18.29 -8.60
N ASP A 271 7.61 18.98 -8.15
CA ASP A 271 8.98 18.56 -8.41
C ASP A 271 9.29 17.25 -7.70
N GLU A 272 8.89 17.11 -6.44
CA GLU A 272 9.04 15.85 -5.70
C GLU A 272 8.24 14.70 -6.31
N LEU A 273 7.03 14.95 -6.84
CA LEU A 273 6.27 13.93 -7.58
C LEU A 273 6.98 13.46 -8.85
N ASN A 274 7.86 14.28 -9.40
CA ASN A 274 8.56 13.97 -10.63
C ASN A 274 10.01 13.48 -10.42
N GLU A 275 10.43 13.30 -9.16
CA GLU A 275 11.67 12.63 -8.83
C GLU A 275 11.53 11.12 -9.07
N ASN A 276 12.51 10.50 -9.69
CA ASN A 276 12.59 9.03 -9.90
C ASN A 276 11.44 8.40 -10.70
N LEU A 277 10.73 9.16 -11.53
CA LEU A 277 9.75 8.59 -12.45
C LEU A 277 10.41 7.59 -13.39
N ASP A 278 9.64 6.61 -13.82
CA ASP A 278 10.04 5.69 -14.88
C ASP A 278 10.31 6.47 -16.18
N ASP A 279 11.39 6.09 -16.88
CA ASP A 279 11.75 6.71 -18.16
C ASP A 279 10.93 6.09 -19.30
N TYR A 280 10.09 6.90 -19.93
CA TYR A 280 9.32 6.56 -21.11
C TYR A 280 9.83 7.31 -22.36
N GLY A 281 11.02 7.92 -22.30
CA GLY A 281 11.55 8.79 -23.35
C GLY A 281 10.60 9.98 -23.59
N ASP A 282 10.31 10.28 -24.86
CA ASP A 282 9.43 11.39 -25.24
C ASP A 282 7.97 11.24 -24.72
N LYS A 283 7.61 10.09 -24.17
CA LYS A 283 6.29 9.80 -23.59
C LYS A 283 6.24 9.97 -22.09
N THR A 284 7.33 10.36 -21.45
CA THR A 284 7.37 10.67 -20.03
C THR A 284 6.56 11.93 -19.78
N ASN A 285 5.45 11.81 -19.07
CA ASN A 285 4.59 12.93 -18.74
C ASN A 285 4.92 13.45 -17.34
N ARG A 286 5.01 14.79 -17.22
CA ARG A 286 5.11 15.40 -15.90
C ARG A 286 3.84 15.15 -15.10
N VAL A 287 3.98 14.54 -13.93
CA VAL A 287 2.89 14.32 -12.99
C VAL A 287 2.55 15.63 -12.28
N LYS A 288 1.28 16.00 -12.29
CA LYS A 288 0.77 17.21 -11.63
C LYS A 288 0.14 16.87 -10.28
N LEU A 289 0.14 17.84 -9.39
CA LEU A 289 -0.63 17.73 -8.15
C LEU A 289 -2.10 17.44 -8.44
N PRO A 290 -2.77 16.60 -7.63
CA PRO A 290 -4.18 16.30 -7.82
C PRO A 290 -5.02 17.58 -7.62
N THR A 291 -5.88 17.86 -8.57
CA THR A 291 -6.82 18.98 -8.50
C THR A 291 -8.14 18.51 -7.87
N LYS A 292 -9.00 19.47 -7.55
CA LYS A 292 -10.37 19.14 -7.12
C LYS A 292 -11.11 18.30 -8.18
N ALA A 293 -10.84 18.51 -9.46
CA ALA A 293 -11.44 17.73 -10.55
C ALA A 293 -11.00 16.26 -10.51
N ASP A 294 -9.74 15.98 -10.16
CA ASP A 294 -9.21 14.62 -10.08
C ASP A 294 -9.82 13.81 -8.92
N ILE A 295 -10.25 14.49 -7.86
CA ILE A 295 -10.83 13.85 -6.67
C ILE A 295 -12.37 14.01 -6.58
N THR A 296 -12.99 14.77 -7.46
CA THR A 296 -14.44 14.95 -7.60
C THR A 296 -14.89 14.61 -9.00
N PHE A 297 -14.76 13.38 -9.41
CA PHE A 297 -15.27 13.04 -10.74
C PHE A 297 -16.80 12.95 -10.75
N THR A 298 -17.39 13.29 -11.92
CA THR A 298 -18.79 13.05 -12.19
C THR A 298 -18.92 11.64 -12.76
N PRO A 299 -19.60 10.71 -12.10
CA PRO A 299 -19.81 9.39 -12.65
C PRO A 299 -20.58 9.51 -13.97
N GLY A 300 -20.15 8.75 -14.97
CA GLY A 300 -20.94 8.54 -16.18
C GLY A 300 -22.24 7.75 -15.86
N PRO A 301 -23.14 7.60 -16.83
CA PRO A 301 -24.30 6.76 -16.62
C PRO A 301 -23.85 5.36 -16.23
N TRP A 302 -24.48 4.86 -15.19
CA TRP A 302 -24.25 3.51 -14.71
C TRP A 302 -24.88 2.53 -15.71
N MET A 303 -24.11 1.58 -16.21
CA MET A 303 -24.61 0.49 -17.06
C MET A 303 -24.74 -0.78 -16.23
N THR A 304 -25.74 -1.57 -16.51
CA THR A 304 -25.80 -2.94 -16.00
C THR A 304 -24.74 -3.81 -16.69
N PRO A 305 -24.37 -4.97 -16.15
CA PRO A 305 -23.48 -5.92 -16.82
C PRO A 305 -24.00 -6.33 -18.22
N GLU A 306 -25.30 -6.40 -18.41
CA GLU A 306 -25.96 -6.74 -19.66
C GLU A 306 -25.79 -5.62 -20.70
N GLU A 307 -26.05 -4.37 -20.33
CA GLU A 307 -25.83 -3.18 -21.17
C GLU A 307 -24.37 -3.05 -21.58
N HIS A 308 -23.45 -3.33 -20.66
CA HIS A 308 -22.02 -3.33 -20.95
C HIS A 308 -21.63 -4.43 -21.93
N ALA A 309 -22.15 -5.65 -21.75
CA ALA A 309 -21.92 -6.75 -22.67
C ALA A 309 -22.46 -6.44 -24.07
N GLU A 310 -23.63 -5.79 -24.17
CA GLU A 310 -24.23 -5.36 -25.42
C GLU A 310 -23.43 -4.25 -26.10
N SER A 311 -22.94 -3.27 -25.36
CA SER A 311 -22.13 -2.18 -25.88
C SER A 311 -20.84 -2.66 -26.55
N ARG A 312 -20.29 -3.79 -26.10
CA ARG A 312 -19.11 -4.44 -26.70
C ARG A 312 -19.42 -5.22 -27.98
N ARG A 313 -20.68 -5.63 -28.19
CA ARG A 313 -21.09 -6.39 -29.39
C ARG A 313 -21.32 -5.50 -30.60
N LYS A 314 -21.37 -4.18 -30.48
CA LYS A 314 -21.52 -3.28 -31.63
C LYS A 314 -20.33 -3.44 -32.56
N PRO A 315 -20.58 -3.69 -33.87
CA PRO A 315 -19.49 -3.96 -34.79
C PRO A 315 -18.53 -2.76 -34.88
N LYS A 316 -17.24 -3.05 -34.87
CA LYS A 316 -16.22 -2.05 -35.16
C LYS A 316 -16.55 -1.47 -36.55
N LYS A 317 -16.86 -0.16 -36.61
CA LYS A 317 -17.02 0.53 -37.91
C LYS A 317 -15.77 0.23 -38.73
N LYS A 318 -15.93 -0.45 -39.86
CA LYS A 318 -14.85 -0.63 -40.82
C LYS A 318 -14.36 0.76 -41.18
N LYS A 319 -13.11 1.09 -40.84
CA LYS A 319 -12.46 2.26 -41.43
C LYS A 319 -12.46 2.08 -42.92
N LYS A 320 -13.16 2.99 -43.63
CA LYS A 320 -13.03 3.15 -45.08
C LYS A 320 -11.69 3.75 -45.42
#